data_f59d2f4ab00c2991482354d8d9bdbdb6
#
_entry.id   f59d2f4ab00c2991482354d8d9bdbdb6
#
_cell.length_a   1.000
_cell.length_b   1.000
_cell.length_c   1.000
_cell.angle_alpha   90.00
_cell.angle_beta   90.00
_cell.angle_gamma   90.00
#
_symmetry.space_group_name_H-M   'P 1'
#
loop_
_entity.id
_entity.type
_entity.pdbx_description
1 polymer ?
#
loop_
_entity_poly.entity_id
_entity_poly.type
_entity_poly.pdbx_seq_one_letter_code
_entity_poly.pdbx_strand_id
1 'polypeptide(L)'
;MSTATAAPTISTVGELRAAGHEAKPLRIEIRDNLLARLRAGEDPWPGLHGYEDTVIPQVERALLAGHDIVLLGERGQGKTRLLRTIAGLLDEWTPVIEGSELAEHPFEPITHASRRRAEAEGDSLRISWMHRDERYVEKLATPDTSVADLIGDVDPMKVAEGRSLGDPETIHFGLIPRSHRGIVAINELPDLAERIQVAMLNVMEERDIQIRGYVLRLPLDVLVLASANPEDYTNRGRIITPLKDRFGAEIRTHYPQELEAEVAVTRQEAHLVAEVPDHLLEILARFTRNLRASSSVDQRSGVSARFTIAGAETVAASALHRAARQDEGEAVARIVDLEAAVEVLGGKIEFESGEEGREQEVLTHLLRTAVADTVRHLLRGIDLGPLVAAIEDGAEVATGEQVTARDVLDALPALGEAQVYEELFDRLGATSDGERAAAAELALEGLYLARKVGKDSAGGETVYGQ
;
A
#
# COMPACT_ATOMS: atom_id res chain seq x y z
N MET A 1 12.24 6.24 7.97
CA MET A 1 13.35 5.26 7.89
C MET A 1 13.90 5.08 9.30
N SER A 2 13.64 3.93 9.95
CA SER A 2 14.29 3.59 11.22
C SER A 2 15.79 3.40 10.92
N THR A 3 16.66 4.08 11.66
CA THR A 3 18.11 3.87 11.57
C THR A 3 18.38 2.45 12.08
N ALA A 4 18.73 1.54 11.17
CA ALA A 4 19.13 0.19 11.54
C ALA A 4 20.23 0.25 12.61
N THR A 5 20.07 -0.51 13.68
CA THR A 5 21.15 -0.65 14.68
C THR A 5 22.34 -1.37 14.03
N ALA A 6 23.55 -1.09 14.50
CA ALA A 6 24.72 -1.78 14.00
C ALA A 6 24.63 -3.29 14.28
N ALA A 7 25.09 -4.11 13.33
CA ALA A 7 25.13 -5.56 13.51
C ALA A 7 25.92 -5.93 14.79
N PRO A 8 25.51 -6.97 15.53
CA PRO A 8 26.26 -7.44 16.68
C PRO A 8 27.68 -7.89 16.28
N THR A 9 28.64 -7.74 17.20
CA THR A 9 30.05 -8.01 16.94
C THR A 9 30.48 -9.46 17.17
N ILE A 10 29.58 -10.30 17.69
CA ILE A 10 29.79 -11.73 17.92
C ILE A 10 30.03 -12.41 16.58
N SER A 11 31.07 -13.21 16.45
CA SER A 11 31.56 -13.80 15.21
C SER A 11 31.74 -15.32 15.22
N THR A 12 31.56 -15.95 16.39
CA THR A 12 31.70 -17.42 16.55
C THR A 12 30.57 -18.02 17.37
N VAL A 13 30.35 -19.30 17.20
CA VAL A 13 29.35 -20.09 17.97
C VAL A 13 29.65 -20.07 19.47
N GLY A 14 30.95 -20.14 19.85
CA GLY A 14 31.36 -20.09 21.26
C GLY A 14 31.01 -18.77 21.91
N GLU A 15 31.28 -17.63 21.24
CA GLU A 15 30.90 -16.30 21.70
C GLU A 15 29.37 -16.16 21.79
N LEU A 16 28.62 -16.68 20.80
CA LEU A 16 27.17 -16.66 20.78
C LEU A 16 26.56 -17.43 21.96
N ARG A 17 27.13 -18.59 22.28
CA ARG A 17 26.74 -19.42 23.44
C ARG A 17 27.07 -18.71 24.76
N ALA A 18 28.26 -18.11 24.85
CA ALA A 18 28.66 -17.36 26.03
C ALA A 18 27.77 -16.12 26.29
N ALA A 19 27.23 -15.53 25.23
CA ALA A 19 26.25 -14.44 25.31
C ALA A 19 24.84 -14.91 25.72
N GLY A 20 24.60 -16.23 25.91
CA GLY A 20 23.31 -16.76 26.30
C GLY A 20 22.25 -16.72 25.20
N HIS A 21 22.67 -16.66 23.92
CA HIS A 21 21.73 -16.67 22.81
C HIS A 21 21.01 -18.01 22.71
N GLU A 22 19.70 -17.98 22.49
CA GLU A 22 18.84 -19.14 22.30
C GLU A 22 18.26 -19.16 20.89
N ALA A 23 18.23 -20.34 20.26
CA ALA A 23 17.53 -20.51 18.99
C ALA A 23 16.02 -20.49 19.25
N LYS A 24 15.30 -19.68 18.47
CA LYS A 24 13.84 -19.65 18.51
C LYS A 24 13.29 -20.02 17.13
N PRO A 25 12.26 -20.90 17.05
CA PRO A 25 11.50 -21.06 15.82
C PRO A 25 10.89 -19.74 15.34
N LEU A 26 10.82 -19.53 14.05
CA LEU A 26 10.33 -18.30 13.43
C LEU A 26 8.96 -17.83 13.96
N ARG A 27 8.02 -18.78 14.09
CA ARG A 27 6.66 -18.46 14.58
C ARG A 27 6.64 -18.04 16.05
N ILE A 28 7.57 -18.54 16.84
CA ILE A 28 7.74 -18.15 18.25
C ILE A 28 8.35 -16.75 18.32
N GLU A 29 9.38 -16.48 17.51
CA GLU A 29 10.00 -15.15 17.39
C GLU A 29 8.95 -14.08 17.06
N ILE A 30 8.18 -14.28 15.98
CA ILE A 30 7.11 -13.34 15.56
C ILE A 30 6.06 -13.14 16.66
N ARG A 31 5.62 -14.23 17.30
CA ARG A 31 4.64 -14.18 18.39
C ARG A 31 5.16 -13.38 19.58
N ASP A 32 6.38 -13.66 20.03
CA ASP A 32 6.98 -13.01 21.19
C ASP A 32 7.15 -11.51 20.92
N ASN A 33 7.62 -11.14 19.73
CA ASN A 33 7.80 -9.75 19.33
C ASN A 33 6.48 -9.00 19.18
N LEU A 34 5.45 -9.63 18.60
CA LEU A 34 4.10 -9.04 18.54
C LEU A 34 3.55 -8.81 19.96
N LEU A 35 3.62 -9.80 20.84
CA LEU A 35 3.14 -9.66 22.22
C LEU A 35 3.92 -8.60 23.00
N ALA A 36 5.23 -8.49 22.78
CA ALA A 36 6.06 -7.47 23.43
C ALA A 36 5.59 -6.06 23.05
N ARG A 37 5.38 -5.78 21.75
CA ARG A 37 4.89 -4.49 21.27
C ARG A 37 3.50 -4.17 21.79
N LEU A 38 2.56 -5.12 21.69
CA LEU A 38 1.21 -4.92 22.21
C LEU A 38 1.19 -4.60 23.70
N ARG A 39 2.03 -5.26 24.51
CA ARG A 39 2.16 -4.97 25.94
C ARG A 39 2.81 -3.62 26.24
N ALA A 40 3.71 -3.18 25.38
CA ALA A 40 4.34 -1.86 25.47
C ALA A 40 3.41 -0.72 24.99
N GLY A 41 2.27 -1.04 24.39
CA GLY A 41 1.38 -0.05 23.75
C GLY A 41 1.97 0.57 22.48
N GLU A 42 2.95 -0.10 21.87
CA GLU A 42 3.52 0.29 20.59
C GLU A 42 2.61 -0.18 19.45
N ASP A 43 2.53 0.62 18.37
CA ASP A 43 1.83 0.21 17.16
C ASP A 43 2.69 -0.78 16.36
N PRO A 44 2.28 -2.07 16.22
CA PRO A 44 3.01 -3.02 15.40
C PRO A 44 2.82 -2.80 13.89
N TRP A 45 1.84 -1.97 13.49
CA TRP A 45 1.30 -1.82 12.14
C TRP A 45 1.42 -0.39 11.59
N PRO A 46 2.58 0.24 11.67
CA PRO A 46 2.71 1.66 11.30
C PRO A 46 2.33 1.89 9.83
N GLY A 47 1.49 2.91 9.63
CA GLY A 47 1.07 3.33 8.30
C GLY A 47 0.07 2.39 7.61
N LEU A 48 -0.62 1.54 8.35
CA LEU A 48 -1.82 0.83 7.89
C LEU A 48 -3.05 1.54 8.46
N HIS A 49 -3.83 2.16 7.58
CA HIS A 49 -5.01 2.93 7.95
C HIS A 49 -6.30 2.23 7.51
N GLY A 50 -7.31 2.25 8.40
CA GLY A 50 -8.65 1.72 8.14
C GLY A 50 -8.76 0.21 8.31
N TYR A 51 -7.77 -0.44 8.96
CA TYR A 51 -7.74 -1.87 9.25
C TYR A 51 -7.74 -2.17 10.75
N GLU A 52 -7.66 -1.17 11.58
CA GLU A 52 -7.39 -1.22 13.03
C GLU A 52 -8.38 -2.15 13.74
N ASP A 53 -9.67 -2.04 13.42
CA ASP A 53 -10.76 -2.80 14.06
C ASP A 53 -11.22 -4.03 13.26
N THR A 54 -10.69 -4.26 12.07
CA THR A 54 -11.20 -5.29 11.15
C THR A 54 -10.16 -6.33 10.76
N VAL A 55 -9.18 -5.96 9.94
CA VAL A 55 -8.17 -6.86 9.37
C VAL A 55 -7.04 -7.12 10.35
N ILE A 56 -6.51 -6.09 10.99
CA ILE A 56 -5.38 -6.18 11.93
C ILE A 56 -5.64 -7.19 13.05
N PRO A 57 -6.79 -7.17 13.77
CA PRO A 57 -7.04 -8.15 14.83
C PRO A 57 -7.12 -9.60 14.33
N GLN A 58 -7.47 -9.82 13.06
CA GLN A 58 -7.48 -11.15 12.46
C GLN A 58 -6.06 -11.61 12.13
N VAL A 59 -5.22 -10.70 11.58
CA VAL A 59 -3.80 -10.96 11.30
C VAL A 59 -3.04 -11.27 12.58
N GLU A 60 -3.23 -10.48 13.63
CA GLU A 60 -2.61 -10.71 14.94
C GLU A 60 -2.95 -12.10 15.50
N ARG A 61 -4.24 -12.45 15.52
CA ARG A 61 -4.66 -13.79 15.98
C ARG A 61 -4.07 -14.91 15.13
N ALA A 62 -3.98 -14.74 13.82
CA ALA A 62 -3.36 -15.73 12.94
C ALA A 62 -1.87 -15.88 13.21
N LEU A 63 -1.13 -14.79 13.40
CA LEU A 63 0.30 -14.81 13.74
C LEU A 63 0.54 -15.41 15.14
N LEU A 64 -0.28 -15.06 16.13
CA LEU A 64 -0.21 -15.64 17.47
C LEU A 64 -0.48 -17.15 17.48
N ALA A 65 -1.35 -17.62 16.59
CA ALA A 65 -1.61 -19.05 16.37
C ALA A 65 -0.52 -19.73 15.52
N GLY A 66 0.40 -18.98 14.91
CA GLY A 66 1.46 -19.48 14.05
C GLY A 66 0.97 -19.96 12.68
N HIS A 67 -0.10 -19.37 12.17
CA HIS A 67 -0.69 -19.75 10.88
C HIS A 67 0.02 -19.09 9.70
N ASP A 68 0.12 -19.83 8.60
CA ASP A 68 0.32 -19.26 7.27
C ASP A 68 -0.96 -18.51 6.87
N ILE A 69 -0.83 -17.37 6.17
CA ILE A 69 -1.94 -16.44 5.94
C ILE A 69 -2.14 -16.21 4.45
N VAL A 70 -3.39 -16.24 3.99
CA VAL A 70 -3.78 -15.71 2.69
C VAL A 70 -4.70 -14.52 2.84
N LEU A 71 -4.32 -13.39 2.20
CA LEU A 71 -5.12 -12.17 2.14
C LEU A 71 -5.95 -12.18 0.86
N LEU A 72 -7.26 -12.07 1.02
CA LEU A 72 -8.20 -11.97 -0.09
C LEU A 72 -8.76 -10.56 -0.18
N GLY A 73 -8.72 -9.97 -1.36
CA GLY A 73 -9.31 -8.66 -1.57
C GLY A 73 -8.96 -8.07 -2.92
N GLU A 74 -9.66 -7.03 -3.28
CA GLU A 74 -9.51 -6.34 -4.55
C GLU A 74 -8.15 -5.65 -4.69
N ARG A 75 -7.86 -5.20 -5.91
CA ARG A 75 -6.64 -4.44 -6.20
C ARG A 75 -6.61 -3.12 -5.44
N GLY A 76 -5.42 -2.74 -4.96
CA GLY A 76 -5.21 -1.47 -4.26
C GLY A 76 -5.75 -1.39 -2.84
N GLN A 77 -6.15 -2.52 -2.23
CA GLN A 77 -6.56 -2.60 -0.82
C GLN A 77 -5.37 -2.74 0.16
N GLY A 78 -4.13 -2.47 -0.23
CA GLY A 78 -2.98 -2.47 0.69
C GLY A 78 -2.46 -3.86 1.10
N LYS A 79 -2.91 -4.97 0.48
CA LYS A 79 -2.48 -6.34 0.82
C LYS A 79 -0.96 -6.49 0.90
N THR A 80 -0.25 -6.08 -0.14
CA THR A 80 1.23 -6.17 -0.21
C THR A 80 1.90 -5.34 0.89
N ARG A 81 1.37 -4.15 1.21
CA ARG A 81 1.88 -3.33 2.31
C ARG A 81 1.72 -4.06 3.65
N LEU A 82 0.53 -4.61 3.90
CA LEU A 82 0.27 -5.39 5.11
C LEU A 82 1.25 -6.58 5.23
N LEU A 83 1.48 -7.34 4.13
CA LEU A 83 2.45 -8.44 4.12
C LEU A 83 3.87 -7.97 4.47
N ARG A 84 4.31 -6.84 3.92
CA ARG A 84 5.62 -6.25 4.21
C ARG A 84 5.76 -5.78 5.65
N THR A 85 4.69 -5.25 6.24
CA THR A 85 4.71 -4.77 7.63
C THR A 85 4.93 -5.92 8.62
N ILE A 86 4.48 -7.15 8.30
CA ILE A 86 4.73 -8.34 9.13
C ILE A 86 6.23 -8.61 9.32
N ALA A 87 7.07 -8.28 8.34
CA ALA A 87 8.53 -8.42 8.47
C ALA A 87 9.12 -7.59 9.62
N GLY A 88 8.45 -6.50 9.99
CA GLY A 88 8.82 -5.71 11.16
C GLY A 88 8.70 -6.46 12.50
N LEU A 89 8.03 -7.61 12.54
CA LEU A 89 7.92 -8.47 13.72
C LEU A 89 9.08 -9.46 13.85
N LEU A 90 9.99 -9.53 12.88
CA LEU A 90 11.23 -10.29 13.00
C LEU A 90 12.24 -9.55 13.90
N ASP A 91 13.12 -10.30 14.57
CA ASP A 91 14.27 -9.73 15.24
C ASP A 91 15.12 -8.95 14.24
N GLU A 92 15.63 -7.80 14.62
CA GLU A 92 16.40 -6.93 13.71
C GLU A 92 17.63 -7.65 13.14
N TRP A 93 18.31 -8.43 13.97
CA TRP A 93 19.44 -9.24 13.59
C TRP A 93 19.31 -10.68 14.07
N THR A 94 19.61 -11.64 13.20
CA THR A 94 19.66 -13.06 13.54
C THR A 94 21.00 -13.66 13.16
N PRO A 95 21.62 -14.54 14.00
CA PRO A 95 22.86 -15.19 13.65
C PRO A 95 22.62 -16.30 12.64
N VAL A 96 23.52 -16.40 11.66
CA VAL A 96 23.55 -17.45 10.65
C VAL A 96 24.94 -18.02 10.50
N ILE A 97 25.06 -19.29 10.09
CA ILE A 97 26.34 -19.89 9.75
C ILE A 97 26.95 -19.14 8.56
N GLU A 98 28.15 -18.60 8.72
CA GLU A 98 28.83 -17.85 7.66
C GLU A 98 28.97 -18.71 6.39
N GLY A 99 28.46 -18.15 5.24
CA GLY A 99 28.46 -18.84 3.96
C GLY A 99 27.42 -19.97 3.80
N SER A 100 26.48 -20.13 4.72
CA SER A 100 25.34 -21.04 4.54
C SER A 100 24.41 -20.54 3.44
N GLU A 101 24.07 -21.40 2.49
CA GLU A 101 23.13 -21.06 1.39
C GLU A 101 21.69 -20.84 1.89
N LEU A 102 21.31 -21.49 3.00
CA LEU A 102 19.96 -21.46 3.56
C LEU A 102 19.86 -20.58 4.83
N ALA A 103 20.84 -19.74 5.10
CA ALA A 103 20.86 -18.88 6.28
C ALA A 103 20.56 -19.63 7.59
N GLU A 104 21.20 -20.79 7.77
CA GLU A 104 20.94 -21.74 8.85
C GLU A 104 21.40 -21.17 10.20
N HIS A 105 20.60 -21.42 11.25
CA HIS A 105 20.99 -21.05 12.60
C HIS A 105 22.19 -21.89 13.08
N PRO A 106 23.22 -21.26 13.73
CA PRO A 106 24.42 -21.95 14.13
C PRO A 106 24.19 -23.15 15.10
N PHE A 107 23.12 -23.09 15.91
CA PHE A 107 22.78 -24.17 16.84
C PHE A 107 21.89 -25.27 16.22
N GLU A 108 21.28 -25.00 15.06
CA GLU A 108 20.32 -25.86 14.40
C GLU A 108 20.60 -25.99 12.89
N PRO A 109 21.77 -26.48 12.48
CA PRO A 109 22.09 -26.68 11.07
C PRO A 109 21.19 -27.76 10.45
N ILE A 110 20.60 -27.47 9.28
CA ILE A 110 19.67 -28.36 8.59
C ILE A 110 20.27 -29.09 7.39
N THR A 111 21.29 -28.50 6.71
CA THR A 111 21.96 -29.15 5.59
C THR A 111 23.08 -30.06 6.05
N HIS A 112 23.43 -31.05 5.22
CA HIS A 112 24.57 -31.94 5.49
C HIS A 112 25.90 -31.20 5.55
N ALA A 113 26.09 -30.21 4.69
CA ALA A 113 27.29 -29.40 4.65
C ALA A 113 27.47 -28.61 5.96
N SER A 114 26.43 -27.92 6.42
CA SER A 114 26.46 -27.12 7.64
C SER A 114 26.62 -27.99 8.90
N ARG A 115 25.97 -29.17 8.95
CA ARG A 115 26.13 -30.13 10.06
C ARG A 115 27.56 -30.61 10.17
N ARG A 116 28.18 -31.02 9.07
CA ARG A 116 29.60 -31.43 9.06
C ARG A 116 30.53 -30.32 9.52
N ARG A 117 30.28 -29.07 9.09
CA ARG A 117 31.05 -27.90 9.54
C ARG A 117 30.87 -27.67 11.04
N ALA A 118 29.63 -27.69 11.52
CA ALA A 118 29.33 -27.49 12.95
C ALA A 118 30.00 -28.57 13.84
N GLU A 119 30.01 -29.84 13.38
CA GLU A 119 30.70 -30.92 14.10
C GLU A 119 32.22 -30.77 14.08
N ALA A 120 32.80 -30.33 12.95
CA ALA A 120 34.26 -30.21 12.80
C ALA A 120 34.83 -28.96 13.51
N GLU A 121 34.13 -27.83 13.42
CA GLU A 121 34.61 -26.52 13.90
C GLU A 121 34.12 -26.23 15.35
N GLY A 122 33.03 -26.81 15.81
CA GLY A 122 32.47 -26.62 17.15
C GLY A 122 32.26 -25.15 17.52
N ASP A 123 32.85 -24.73 18.67
CA ASP A 123 32.75 -23.35 19.14
C ASP A 123 33.49 -22.33 18.27
N SER A 124 34.39 -22.78 17.41
CA SER A 124 35.12 -21.91 16.44
C SER A 124 34.37 -21.67 15.13
N LEU A 125 33.22 -22.33 14.93
CA LEU A 125 32.36 -22.12 13.75
C LEU A 125 32.03 -20.65 13.59
N ARG A 126 32.35 -20.10 12.42
CA ARG A 126 32.13 -18.69 12.10
C ARG A 126 30.65 -18.45 11.84
N ILE A 127 30.16 -17.31 12.36
CA ILE A 127 28.82 -16.81 12.14
C ILE A 127 28.85 -15.41 11.52
N SER A 128 27.80 -15.09 10.80
CA SER A 128 27.46 -13.75 10.35
C SER A 128 26.08 -13.35 10.86
N TRP A 129 25.75 -12.09 10.74
CA TRP A 129 24.43 -11.57 11.16
C TRP A 129 23.64 -11.17 9.93
N MET A 130 22.41 -11.66 9.87
CA MET A 130 21.45 -11.35 8.81
C MET A 130 20.42 -10.36 9.32
N HIS A 131 20.22 -9.25 8.60
CA HIS A 131 19.19 -8.27 8.95
C HIS A 131 17.80 -8.79 8.58
N ARG A 132 16.76 -8.37 9.32
CA ARG A 132 15.39 -8.81 9.08
C ARG A 132 14.89 -8.54 7.66
N ASP A 133 15.35 -7.47 7.00
CA ASP A 133 14.94 -7.15 5.63
C ASP A 133 15.41 -8.21 4.62
N GLU A 134 16.48 -8.93 4.92
CA GLU A 134 16.97 -10.06 4.12
C GLU A 134 16.17 -11.35 4.38
N ARG A 135 15.39 -11.39 5.47
CA ARG A 135 14.54 -12.52 5.87
C ARG A 135 13.11 -12.42 5.34
N TYR A 136 12.78 -11.36 4.61
CA TYR A 136 11.51 -11.20 3.92
C TYR A 136 11.75 -11.23 2.42
N VAL A 137 11.11 -12.16 1.75
CA VAL A 137 11.22 -12.32 0.31
C VAL A 137 9.83 -12.28 -0.31
N GLU A 138 9.69 -11.51 -1.38
CA GLU A 138 8.43 -11.31 -2.10
C GLU A 138 8.53 -11.80 -3.53
N LYS A 139 7.55 -12.57 -3.97
CA LYS A 139 7.42 -13.05 -5.35
C LYS A 139 6.04 -12.70 -5.89
N LEU A 140 5.99 -12.02 -7.02
CA LEU A 140 4.77 -11.95 -7.81
C LEU A 140 4.60 -13.28 -8.56
N ALA A 141 3.48 -13.94 -8.34
CA ALA A 141 3.11 -15.11 -9.12
C ALA A 141 2.79 -14.71 -10.56
N THR A 142 3.32 -15.49 -11.50
CA THR A 142 3.07 -15.32 -12.94
C THR A 142 2.91 -16.71 -13.57
N PRO A 143 2.18 -16.84 -14.69
CA PRO A 143 1.98 -18.13 -15.35
C PRO A 143 3.26 -18.86 -15.78
N ASP A 144 4.34 -18.11 -16.00
CA ASP A 144 5.67 -18.61 -16.36
C ASP A 144 6.57 -18.94 -15.16
N THR A 145 6.13 -18.65 -13.92
CA THR A 145 6.83 -19.04 -12.71
C THR A 145 7.04 -20.56 -12.74
N SER A 146 8.25 -21.03 -12.45
CA SER A 146 8.59 -22.45 -12.47
C SER A 146 8.71 -23.06 -11.05
N VAL A 147 8.65 -24.39 -10.97
CA VAL A 147 8.96 -25.10 -9.71
C VAL A 147 10.41 -24.86 -9.30
N ALA A 148 11.32 -24.74 -10.26
CA ALA A 148 12.73 -24.44 -10.00
C ALA A 148 12.92 -23.10 -9.30
N ASP A 149 12.15 -22.08 -9.67
CA ASP A 149 12.23 -20.73 -9.06
C ASP A 149 11.81 -20.77 -7.59
N LEU A 150 10.73 -21.49 -7.26
CA LEU A 150 10.18 -21.51 -5.90
C LEU A 150 10.80 -22.59 -5.00
N ILE A 151 11.01 -23.78 -5.52
CA ILE A 151 11.47 -24.92 -4.73
C ILE A 151 12.94 -25.21 -4.99
N GLY A 152 13.33 -25.25 -6.28
CA GLY A 152 14.68 -25.57 -6.72
C GLY A 152 14.71 -26.63 -7.81
N ASP A 153 15.90 -26.86 -8.32
CA ASP A 153 16.17 -27.92 -9.31
C ASP A 153 17.58 -28.49 -9.08
N VAL A 154 17.88 -29.57 -9.79
CA VAL A 154 19.23 -30.15 -9.80
C VAL A 154 20.16 -29.26 -10.61
N ASP A 155 21.30 -28.90 -10.03
CA ASP A 155 22.35 -28.12 -10.69
C ASP A 155 23.04 -28.95 -11.78
N PRO A 156 22.85 -28.64 -13.06
CA PRO A 156 23.43 -29.40 -14.15
C PRO A 156 24.97 -29.33 -14.17
N MET A 157 25.56 -28.29 -13.64
CA MET A 157 27.02 -28.13 -13.58
C MET A 157 27.63 -29.11 -12.60
N LYS A 158 27.04 -29.24 -11.40
CA LYS A 158 27.49 -30.18 -10.37
C LYS A 158 27.35 -31.64 -10.83
N VAL A 159 26.31 -31.95 -11.61
CA VAL A 159 26.12 -33.26 -12.23
C VAL A 159 27.18 -33.51 -13.31
N ALA A 160 27.53 -32.52 -14.12
CA ALA A 160 28.58 -32.60 -15.12
C ALA A 160 29.97 -32.83 -14.49
N GLU A 161 30.19 -32.36 -13.26
CA GLU A 161 31.38 -32.62 -12.45
C GLU A 161 31.45 -34.08 -11.89
N GLY A 162 30.45 -34.90 -12.20
CA GLY A 162 30.40 -36.31 -11.80
C GLY A 162 29.69 -36.62 -10.49
N ARG A 163 28.98 -35.66 -9.92
CA ARG A 163 28.14 -35.89 -8.74
C ARG A 163 26.87 -36.68 -9.09
N SER A 164 26.38 -37.45 -8.15
CA SER A 164 25.13 -38.20 -8.33
C SER A 164 23.93 -37.23 -8.30
N LEU A 165 22.93 -37.48 -9.14
CA LEU A 165 21.65 -36.74 -9.13
C LEU A 165 20.92 -36.79 -7.78
N GLY A 166 21.16 -37.84 -6.97
CA GLY A 166 20.57 -38.00 -5.65
C GLY A 166 21.41 -37.37 -4.51
N ASP A 167 22.54 -36.72 -4.83
CA ASP A 167 23.37 -36.03 -3.83
C ASP A 167 22.69 -34.71 -3.45
N PRO A 168 22.32 -34.48 -2.17
CA PRO A 168 21.75 -33.24 -1.71
C PRO A 168 22.58 -32.00 -2.07
N GLU A 169 23.91 -32.13 -2.24
CA GLU A 169 24.79 -31.04 -2.60
C GLU A 169 24.70 -30.67 -4.10
N THR A 170 24.00 -31.47 -4.94
CA THR A 170 23.73 -31.10 -6.34
C THR A 170 22.51 -30.24 -6.52
N ILE A 171 21.77 -29.95 -5.47
CA ILE A 171 20.54 -29.18 -5.55
C ILE A 171 20.89 -27.69 -5.55
N HIS A 172 20.25 -26.94 -6.45
CA HIS A 172 20.12 -25.50 -6.43
C HIS A 172 18.78 -25.15 -5.79
N PHE A 173 18.81 -24.53 -4.63
CA PHE A 173 17.60 -24.20 -3.88
C PHE A 173 16.87 -23.01 -4.50
N GLY A 174 15.54 -23.10 -4.58
CA GLY A 174 14.67 -22.02 -4.97
C GLY A 174 14.40 -21.04 -3.84
N LEU A 175 13.46 -20.11 -4.09
CA LEU A 175 13.11 -19.01 -3.21
C LEU A 175 12.69 -19.48 -1.80
N ILE A 176 11.80 -20.49 -1.72
CA ILE A 176 11.22 -20.90 -0.43
C ILE A 176 12.29 -21.51 0.49
N PRO A 177 13.11 -22.47 0.05
CA PRO A 177 14.19 -23.00 0.90
C PRO A 177 15.20 -21.96 1.34
N ARG A 178 15.56 -21.02 0.45
CA ARG A 178 16.49 -19.92 0.77
C ARG A 178 15.93 -18.93 1.79
N SER A 179 14.61 -18.92 1.96
CA SER A 179 13.93 -18.10 2.97
C SER A 179 13.76 -18.83 4.31
N HIS A 180 14.55 -19.89 4.55
CA HIS A 180 14.56 -20.57 5.84
C HIS A 180 14.75 -19.58 6.99
N ARG A 181 13.92 -19.73 8.05
CA ARG A 181 13.82 -18.79 9.17
C ARG A 181 13.38 -17.37 8.75
N GLY A 182 12.61 -17.27 7.67
CA GLY A 182 12.11 -16.02 7.13
C GLY A 182 10.68 -16.14 6.61
N ILE A 183 10.24 -15.08 6.00
CA ILE A 183 8.89 -14.91 5.46
C ILE A 183 8.95 -14.95 3.94
N VAL A 184 8.12 -15.77 3.32
CA VAL A 184 7.87 -15.76 1.88
C VAL A 184 6.48 -15.22 1.61
N ALA A 185 6.42 -14.11 0.89
CA ALA A 185 5.17 -13.50 0.44
C ALA A 185 4.95 -13.78 -1.05
N ILE A 186 3.85 -14.45 -1.39
CA ILE A 186 3.48 -14.74 -2.77
C ILE A 186 2.27 -13.89 -3.14
N ASN A 187 2.50 -12.90 -3.96
CA ASN A 187 1.44 -12.04 -4.48
C ASN A 187 0.78 -12.68 -5.71
N GLU A 188 -0.54 -12.51 -5.81
CA GLU A 188 -1.39 -13.06 -6.87
C GLU A 188 -1.25 -14.59 -6.98
N LEU A 189 -1.34 -15.28 -5.84
CA LEU A 189 -1.17 -16.74 -5.74
C LEU A 189 -1.98 -17.55 -6.78
N PRO A 190 -3.22 -17.19 -7.17
CA PRO A 190 -3.99 -17.89 -8.20
C PRO A 190 -3.32 -17.93 -9.58
N ASP A 191 -2.40 -17.02 -9.89
CA ASP A 191 -1.67 -17.01 -11.16
C ASP A 191 -0.60 -18.10 -11.26
N LEU A 192 -0.26 -18.77 -10.16
CA LEU A 192 0.62 -19.96 -10.19
C LEU A 192 -0.08 -21.14 -10.85
N ALA A 193 0.60 -21.77 -11.79
CA ALA A 193 0.13 -23.02 -12.35
C ALA A 193 -0.13 -24.08 -11.27
N GLU A 194 -1.18 -24.89 -11.43
CA GLU A 194 -1.63 -25.90 -10.44
C GLU A 194 -0.49 -26.81 -9.96
N ARG A 195 0.41 -27.23 -10.87
CA ARG A 195 1.58 -28.05 -10.54
C ARG A 195 2.52 -27.41 -9.53
N ILE A 196 2.62 -26.07 -9.53
CA ILE A 196 3.47 -25.32 -8.60
C ILE A 196 2.78 -25.22 -7.25
N GLN A 197 1.47 -24.96 -7.25
CA GLN A 197 0.67 -24.98 -6.03
C GLN A 197 0.73 -26.33 -5.33
N VAL A 198 0.74 -27.45 -6.10
CA VAL A 198 0.93 -28.80 -5.55
C VAL A 198 2.34 -28.97 -4.95
N ALA A 199 3.38 -28.44 -5.59
CA ALA A 199 4.74 -28.49 -5.03
C ALA A 199 4.85 -27.72 -3.71
N MET A 200 4.12 -26.62 -3.54
CA MET A 200 4.06 -25.86 -2.29
C MET A 200 3.40 -26.64 -1.14
N LEU A 201 2.46 -27.56 -1.42
CA LEU A 201 1.84 -28.39 -0.39
C LEU A 201 2.87 -29.14 0.45
N ASN A 202 3.85 -29.77 -0.21
CA ASN A 202 4.89 -30.51 0.50
C ASN A 202 5.70 -29.62 1.44
N VAL A 203 6.01 -28.40 1.01
CA VAL A 203 6.73 -27.43 1.84
C VAL A 203 5.91 -27.00 3.05
N MET A 204 4.62 -26.74 2.85
CA MET A 204 3.75 -26.23 3.91
C MET A 204 3.34 -27.30 4.92
N GLU A 205 3.16 -28.54 4.47
CA GLU A 205 2.68 -29.66 5.29
C GLU A 205 3.84 -30.44 5.92
N GLU A 206 4.70 -30.99 5.06
CA GLU A 206 5.77 -31.90 5.47
C GLU A 206 7.07 -31.17 5.83
N ARG A 207 7.17 -29.89 5.51
CA ARG A 207 8.40 -29.09 5.61
C ARG A 207 9.57 -29.68 4.81
N ASP A 208 9.23 -30.47 3.79
CA ASP A 208 10.15 -31.20 2.92
C ASP A 208 10.15 -30.62 1.51
N ILE A 209 11.24 -30.87 0.78
CA ILE A 209 11.39 -30.48 -0.62
C ILE A 209 11.45 -31.74 -1.48
N GLN A 210 10.64 -31.77 -2.56
CA GLN A 210 10.73 -32.78 -3.60
C GLN A 210 11.24 -32.15 -4.90
N ILE A 211 12.40 -32.63 -5.35
CA ILE A 211 13.03 -32.19 -6.59
C ILE A 211 13.24 -33.39 -7.50
N ARG A 212 12.60 -33.40 -8.67
CA ARG A 212 12.69 -34.46 -9.68
C ARG A 212 12.49 -35.90 -9.11
N GLY A 213 11.62 -36.02 -8.12
CA GLY A 213 11.34 -37.32 -7.48
C GLY A 213 12.29 -37.67 -6.34
N TYR A 214 13.29 -36.88 -6.06
CA TYR A 214 14.12 -37.04 -4.87
C TYR A 214 13.50 -36.23 -3.71
N VAL A 215 13.26 -36.92 -2.60
CA VAL A 215 12.78 -36.27 -1.36
C VAL A 215 13.99 -35.85 -0.56
N LEU A 216 14.16 -34.54 -0.43
CA LEU A 216 15.16 -33.94 0.46
C LEU A 216 14.47 -33.45 1.73
N ARG A 217 14.70 -34.17 2.81
CA ARG A 217 14.14 -33.79 4.13
C ARG A 217 14.95 -32.66 4.74
N LEU A 218 14.44 -31.46 4.57
CA LEU A 218 14.95 -30.25 5.22
C LEU A 218 13.85 -29.73 6.15
N PRO A 219 14.09 -29.65 7.47
CA PRO A 219 13.13 -29.09 8.40
C PRO A 219 13.05 -27.57 8.22
N LEU A 220 12.39 -27.14 7.15
CA LEU A 220 12.24 -25.73 6.81
C LEU A 220 11.33 -25.03 7.81
N ASP A 221 11.81 -23.94 8.38
CA ASP A 221 11.04 -23.04 9.21
C ASP A 221 10.76 -21.74 8.41
N VAL A 222 9.62 -21.70 7.76
CA VAL A 222 9.20 -20.59 6.87
C VAL A 222 7.77 -20.22 7.18
N LEU A 223 7.47 -18.93 7.25
CA LEU A 223 6.11 -18.41 7.26
C LEU A 223 5.72 -18.06 5.82
N VAL A 224 4.66 -18.70 5.33
CA VAL A 224 4.12 -18.43 3.99
C VAL A 224 2.97 -17.47 4.09
N LEU A 225 3.13 -16.33 3.43
CA LEU A 225 2.08 -15.32 3.28
C LEU A 225 1.68 -15.28 1.81
N ALA A 226 0.41 -15.09 1.53
CA ALA A 226 -0.06 -14.97 0.15
C ALA A 226 -1.11 -13.87 0.00
N SER A 227 -1.23 -13.35 -1.21
CA SER A 227 -2.36 -12.51 -1.60
C SER A 227 -3.08 -13.07 -2.81
N ALA A 228 -4.38 -12.82 -2.87
CA ALA A 228 -5.21 -13.18 -4.01
C ALA A 228 -6.31 -12.13 -4.20
N ASN A 229 -6.72 -11.95 -5.47
CA ASN A 229 -7.90 -11.20 -5.81
C ASN A 229 -9.07 -12.17 -6.01
N PRO A 230 -10.22 -12.03 -5.33
CA PRO A 230 -11.37 -12.90 -5.51
C PRO A 230 -11.88 -12.97 -6.96
N GLU A 231 -11.72 -11.90 -7.73
CA GLU A 231 -12.17 -11.84 -9.12
C GLU A 231 -11.27 -12.64 -10.07
N ASP A 232 -9.99 -12.78 -9.76
CA ASP A 232 -9.05 -13.56 -10.55
C ASP A 232 -9.36 -15.07 -10.47
N TYR A 233 -10.15 -15.54 -9.47
CA TYR A 233 -10.62 -16.93 -9.38
C TYR A 233 -11.50 -17.37 -10.56
N THR A 234 -12.07 -16.44 -11.31
CA THR A 234 -12.96 -16.75 -12.43
C THR A 234 -12.26 -16.70 -13.77
N ASN A 235 -11.16 -15.93 -13.91
CA ASN A 235 -10.57 -15.62 -15.22
C ASN A 235 -9.13 -16.12 -15.42
N ARG A 236 -8.30 -16.25 -14.37
CA ARG A 236 -6.86 -16.55 -14.51
C ARG A 236 -6.40 -17.81 -13.79
N GLY A 237 -7.13 -18.29 -12.81
CA GLY A 237 -6.78 -19.44 -12.03
C GLY A 237 -7.46 -19.42 -10.66
N ARG A 238 -7.29 -20.49 -9.91
CA ARG A 238 -7.81 -20.62 -8.54
C ARG A 238 -6.76 -21.22 -7.64
N ILE A 239 -6.82 -20.90 -6.38
CA ILE A 239 -6.07 -21.66 -5.38
C ILE A 239 -6.69 -23.05 -5.30
N ILE A 240 -5.88 -24.10 -5.49
CA ILE A 240 -6.37 -25.47 -5.37
C ILE A 240 -6.86 -25.71 -3.94
N THR A 241 -7.96 -26.45 -3.79
CA THR A 241 -8.57 -26.71 -2.48
C THR A 241 -7.59 -27.24 -1.43
N PRO A 242 -6.69 -28.20 -1.75
CA PRO A 242 -5.72 -28.69 -0.78
C PRO A 242 -4.76 -27.60 -0.29
N LEU A 243 -4.33 -26.68 -1.17
CA LEU A 243 -3.44 -25.59 -0.77
C LEU A 243 -4.19 -24.55 0.09
N LYS A 244 -5.43 -24.24 -0.29
CA LYS A 244 -6.28 -23.32 0.49
C LYS A 244 -6.51 -23.85 1.90
N ASP A 245 -6.71 -25.17 2.07
CA ASP A 245 -6.91 -25.83 3.36
C ASP A 245 -5.66 -25.80 4.26
N ARG A 246 -4.47 -25.60 3.66
CA ARG A 246 -3.19 -25.50 4.40
C ARG A 246 -2.90 -24.11 4.94
N PHE A 247 -3.51 -23.07 4.38
CA PHE A 247 -3.47 -21.75 5.03
C PHE A 247 -4.34 -21.80 6.28
N GLY A 248 -3.73 -21.58 7.43
CA GLY A 248 -4.45 -21.58 8.71
C GLY A 248 -5.38 -20.37 8.87
N ALA A 249 -5.16 -19.32 8.07
CA ALA A 249 -5.99 -18.12 8.07
C ALA A 249 -6.23 -17.59 6.66
N GLU A 250 -7.51 -17.38 6.34
CA GLU A 250 -7.99 -16.63 5.17
C GLU A 250 -8.60 -15.32 5.67
N ILE A 251 -7.99 -14.19 5.32
CA ILE A 251 -8.40 -12.88 5.82
C ILE A 251 -8.81 -12.00 4.65
N ARG A 252 -10.02 -11.45 4.72
CA ARG A 252 -10.55 -10.56 3.69
C ARG A 252 -10.18 -9.13 4.01
N THR A 253 -9.53 -8.46 3.05
CA THR A 253 -9.27 -7.04 3.07
C THR A 253 -10.42 -6.26 2.44
N HIS A 254 -10.45 -4.97 2.66
CA HIS A 254 -11.44 -4.04 2.12
C HIS A 254 -10.82 -2.67 1.85
N TYR A 255 -11.48 -1.80 1.14
CA TYR A 255 -11.08 -0.39 1.07
C TYR A 255 -11.35 0.30 2.41
N PRO A 256 -10.67 1.41 2.73
CA PRO A 256 -10.97 2.18 3.93
C PRO A 256 -12.45 2.50 4.03
N GLN A 257 -13.06 2.18 5.17
CA GLN A 257 -14.49 2.42 5.39
C GLN A 257 -14.77 3.87 5.73
N GLU A 258 -13.86 4.49 6.50
CA GLU A 258 -13.94 5.90 6.85
C GLU A 258 -13.19 6.76 5.83
N LEU A 259 -13.72 7.96 5.59
CA LEU A 259 -13.16 8.89 4.61
C LEU A 259 -11.78 9.39 5.04
N GLU A 260 -11.63 9.65 6.32
CA GLU A 260 -10.40 10.12 6.96
C GLU A 260 -9.24 9.11 6.75
N ALA A 261 -9.55 7.83 6.82
CA ALA A 261 -8.55 6.78 6.56
C ALA A 261 -8.11 6.76 5.09
N GLU A 262 -9.02 7.03 4.14
CA GLU A 262 -8.67 7.13 2.71
C GLU A 262 -7.82 8.36 2.42
N VAL A 263 -8.12 9.50 3.05
CA VAL A 263 -7.31 10.72 2.99
C VAL A 263 -5.93 10.46 3.61
N ALA A 264 -5.86 9.80 4.76
CA ALA A 264 -4.59 9.46 5.42
C ALA A 264 -3.71 8.57 4.55
N VAL A 265 -4.29 7.53 3.91
CA VAL A 265 -3.58 6.68 2.94
C VAL A 265 -3.06 7.51 1.77
N THR A 266 -3.89 8.41 1.22
CA THR A 266 -3.50 9.24 0.08
C THR A 266 -2.36 10.17 0.45
N ARG A 267 -2.43 10.86 1.59
CA ARG A 267 -1.37 11.75 2.09
C ARG A 267 -0.05 11.02 2.34
N GLN A 268 -0.12 9.78 2.84
CA GLN A 268 1.05 8.97 3.13
C GLN A 268 1.74 8.44 1.88
N GLU A 269 0.98 8.05 0.86
CA GLU A 269 1.49 7.36 -0.32
C GLU A 269 1.77 8.27 -1.52
N ALA A 270 1.07 9.43 -1.61
CA ALA A 270 1.21 10.33 -2.73
C ALA A 270 2.53 11.13 -2.64
N HIS A 271 3.19 11.26 -3.78
CA HIS A 271 4.33 12.17 -3.94
C HIS A 271 3.85 13.53 -4.42
N LEU A 272 3.49 14.39 -3.47
CA LEU A 272 2.95 15.72 -3.76
C LEU A 272 4.08 16.70 -4.05
N VAL A 273 4.08 17.27 -5.26
CA VAL A 273 5.05 18.27 -5.74
C VAL A 273 4.62 19.71 -5.47
N ALA A 274 3.42 19.90 -4.92
CA ALA A 274 2.85 21.18 -4.50
C ALA A 274 1.99 20.92 -3.26
N GLU A 275 1.62 21.98 -2.55
CA GLU A 275 0.69 21.86 -1.42
C GLU A 275 -0.72 21.51 -1.93
N VAL A 276 -1.32 20.47 -1.35
CA VAL A 276 -2.70 20.07 -1.64
C VAL A 276 -3.49 20.13 -0.33
N PRO A 277 -4.33 21.17 -0.17
CA PRO A 277 -5.14 21.36 1.02
C PRO A 277 -6.05 20.16 1.32
N ASP A 278 -6.31 19.88 2.59
CA ASP A 278 -7.07 18.72 3.06
C ASP A 278 -8.45 18.59 2.41
N HIS A 279 -9.14 19.69 2.16
CA HIS A 279 -10.44 19.67 1.52
C HIS A 279 -10.38 19.16 0.07
N LEU A 280 -9.27 19.33 -0.66
CA LEU A 280 -9.10 18.77 -2.00
C LEU A 280 -8.78 17.27 -1.94
N LEU A 281 -7.98 16.83 -0.96
CA LEU A 281 -7.78 15.39 -0.72
C LEU A 281 -9.09 14.70 -0.34
N GLU A 282 -9.93 15.36 0.47
CA GLU A 282 -11.28 14.87 0.81
C GLU A 282 -12.19 14.77 -0.43
N ILE A 283 -12.16 15.76 -1.32
CA ILE A 283 -12.90 15.71 -2.58
C ILE A 283 -12.45 14.50 -3.42
N LEU A 284 -11.15 14.29 -3.59
CA LEU A 284 -10.62 13.16 -4.35
C LEU A 284 -10.97 11.81 -3.73
N ALA A 285 -10.92 11.71 -2.41
CA ALA A 285 -11.34 10.50 -1.69
C ALA A 285 -12.85 10.23 -1.87
N ARG A 286 -13.71 11.24 -1.73
CA ARG A 286 -15.16 11.14 -2.00
C ARG A 286 -15.43 10.79 -3.47
N PHE A 287 -14.71 11.40 -4.40
CA PHE A 287 -14.83 11.09 -5.82
C PHE A 287 -14.53 9.62 -6.09
N THR A 288 -13.44 9.08 -5.53
CA THR A 288 -13.10 7.66 -5.63
C THR A 288 -14.17 6.76 -5.02
N ARG A 289 -14.73 7.13 -3.88
CA ARG A 289 -15.84 6.40 -3.25
C ARG A 289 -17.12 6.43 -4.10
N ASN A 290 -17.44 7.58 -4.68
CA ASN A 290 -18.58 7.71 -5.59
C ASN A 290 -18.41 6.84 -6.83
N LEU A 291 -17.19 6.75 -7.39
CA LEU A 291 -16.87 5.84 -8.49
C LEU A 291 -17.08 4.38 -8.10
N ARG A 292 -16.61 3.96 -6.92
CA ARG A 292 -16.83 2.59 -6.41
C ARG A 292 -18.32 2.26 -6.19
N ALA A 293 -19.14 3.25 -5.87
CA ALA A 293 -20.57 3.08 -5.64
C ALA A 293 -21.41 3.25 -6.90
N SER A 294 -20.84 3.77 -8.01
CA SER A 294 -21.57 4.07 -9.23
C SER A 294 -21.89 2.81 -10.03
N SER A 295 -23.15 2.69 -10.47
CA SER A 295 -23.59 1.63 -11.39
C SER A 295 -23.06 1.83 -12.82
N SER A 296 -22.50 2.99 -13.16
CA SER A 296 -21.90 3.27 -14.46
C SER A 296 -20.45 2.74 -14.58
N VAL A 297 -19.85 2.33 -13.46
CA VAL A 297 -18.48 1.76 -13.40
C VAL A 297 -18.55 0.25 -13.26
N ASP A 298 -17.75 -0.48 -14.04
CA ASP A 298 -17.66 -1.93 -13.89
C ASP A 298 -17.09 -2.30 -12.51
N GLN A 299 -17.95 -2.79 -11.65
CA GLN A 299 -17.63 -3.15 -10.27
C GLN A 299 -16.62 -4.30 -10.18
N ARG A 300 -16.48 -5.11 -11.24
CA ARG A 300 -15.51 -6.22 -11.31
C ARG A 300 -14.07 -5.70 -11.49
N SER A 301 -13.90 -4.56 -12.12
CA SER A 301 -12.59 -3.93 -12.27
C SER A 301 -12.09 -3.28 -10.99
N GLY A 302 -12.99 -2.79 -10.14
CA GLY A 302 -12.70 -2.09 -8.89
C GLY A 302 -11.97 -0.76 -9.09
N VAL A 303 -12.20 0.22 -8.22
CA VAL A 303 -11.46 1.50 -8.22
C VAL A 303 -10.49 1.51 -7.05
N SER A 304 -9.22 1.24 -7.35
CA SER A 304 -8.19 1.08 -6.33
C SER A 304 -7.84 2.40 -5.62
N ALA A 305 -7.27 2.33 -4.40
CA ALA A 305 -6.72 3.51 -3.72
C ALA A 305 -5.63 4.24 -4.54
N ARG A 306 -4.98 3.53 -5.48
CA ARG A 306 -4.03 4.15 -6.43
C ARG A 306 -4.68 5.22 -7.32
N PHE A 307 -6.00 5.16 -7.50
CA PHE A 307 -6.73 6.19 -8.23
C PHE A 307 -6.72 7.52 -7.47
N THR A 308 -7.05 7.50 -6.17
CA THR A 308 -7.01 8.69 -5.30
C THR A 308 -5.59 9.25 -5.20
N ILE A 309 -4.58 8.38 -5.01
CA ILE A 309 -3.17 8.75 -4.94
C ILE A 309 -2.73 9.46 -6.23
N ALA A 310 -2.96 8.83 -7.39
CA ALA A 310 -2.61 9.43 -8.68
C ALA A 310 -3.41 10.72 -8.96
N GLY A 311 -4.65 10.82 -8.45
CA GLY A 311 -5.44 12.04 -8.49
C GLY A 311 -4.80 13.18 -7.72
N ALA A 312 -4.37 12.92 -6.49
CA ALA A 312 -3.69 13.90 -5.65
C ALA A 312 -2.35 14.35 -6.28
N GLU A 313 -1.56 13.41 -6.82
CA GLU A 313 -0.32 13.72 -7.54
C GLU A 313 -0.56 14.57 -8.79
N THR A 314 -1.62 14.27 -9.56
CA THR A 314 -1.98 15.05 -10.76
C THR A 314 -2.44 16.45 -10.39
N VAL A 315 -3.26 16.58 -9.35
CA VAL A 315 -3.72 17.89 -8.83
C VAL A 315 -2.54 18.72 -8.34
N ALA A 316 -1.60 18.13 -7.59
CA ALA A 316 -0.37 18.79 -7.17
C ALA A 316 0.48 19.26 -8.36
N ALA A 317 0.61 18.41 -9.38
CA ALA A 317 1.36 18.74 -10.60
C ALA A 317 0.67 19.86 -11.42
N SER A 318 -0.67 19.88 -11.48
CA SER A 318 -1.45 20.96 -12.10
C SER A 318 -1.22 22.29 -11.39
N ALA A 319 -1.28 22.28 -10.05
CA ALA A 319 -1.00 23.48 -9.24
C ALA A 319 0.42 24.01 -9.46
N LEU A 320 1.42 23.13 -9.50
CA LEU A 320 2.81 23.51 -9.79
C LEU A 320 2.95 24.11 -11.20
N HIS A 321 2.31 23.47 -12.18
CA HIS A 321 2.33 23.95 -13.56
C HIS A 321 1.67 25.35 -13.68
N ARG A 322 0.52 25.54 -13.05
CA ARG A 322 -0.19 26.83 -13.01
C ARG A 322 0.67 27.89 -12.32
N ALA A 323 1.21 27.61 -11.14
CA ALA A 323 2.07 28.53 -10.39
C ALA A 323 3.29 28.97 -11.22
N ALA A 324 3.94 28.03 -11.91
CA ALA A 324 5.07 28.32 -12.78
C ALA A 324 4.70 29.21 -13.99
N ARG A 325 3.49 29.09 -14.52
CA ARG A 325 3.02 29.94 -15.64
C ARG A 325 2.60 31.32 -15.21
N GLN A 326 2.12 31.46 -13.99
CA GLN A 326 1.61 32.71 -13.43
C GLN A 326 2.67 33.42 -12.56
N ASP A 327 3.89 32.91 -12.47
CA ASP A 327 4.97 33.42 -11.62
C ASP A 327 4.56 33.55 -10.14
N GLU A 328 3.72 32.60 -9.66
CA GLU A 328 3.36 32.51 -8.25
C GLU A 328 4.53 31.93 -7.44
N GLY A 329 4.83 32.55 -6.29
CA GLY A 329 5.95 32.12 -5.42
C GLY A 329 5.69 30.80 -4.68
N GLU A 330 4.42 30.40 -4.54
CA GLU A 330 3.98 29.20 -3.85
C GLU A 330 2.97 28.44 -4.71
N ALA A 331 3.18 27.13 -4.87
CA ALA A 331 2.26 26.29 -5.61
C ALA A 331 1.29 25.60 -4.63
N VAL A 332 0.03 26.07 -4.62
CA VAL A 332 -1.06 25.49 -3.83
C VAL A 332 -2.18 25.06 -4.76
N ALA A 333 -2.65 23.83 -4.61
CA ALA A 333 -3.74 23.29 -5.40
C ALA A 333 -5.07 23.98 -5.07
N ARG A 334 -5.88 24.20 -6.11
CA ARG A 334 -7.19 24.85 -6.03
C ARG A 334 -8.26 24.01 -6.75
N ILE A 335 -9.50 24.41 -6.67
CA ILE A 335 -10.63 23.70 -7.33
C ILE A 335 -10.41 23.51 -8.82
N VAL A 336 -9.82 24.48 -9.52
CA VAL A 336 -9.53 24.42 -10.95
C VAL A 336 -8.59 23.25 -11.29
N ASP A 337 -7.68 22.90 -10.39
CA ASP A 337 -6.70 21.82 -10.61
C ASP A 337 -7.33 20.42 -10.58
N LEU A 338 -8.56 20.26 -10.05
CA LEU A 338 -9.28 18.99 -10.02
C LEU A 338 -9.68 18.47 -11.40
N GLU A 339 -9.90 19.36 -12.38
CA GLU A 339 -10.28 18.97 -13.74
C GLU A 339 -9.15 18.17 -14.41
N ALA A 340 -7.89 18.52 -14.16
CA ALA A 340 -6.72 17.80 -14.67
C ALA A 340 -6.69 16.34 -14.17
N ALA A 341 -7.14 16.05 -12.94
CA ALA A 341 -7.25 14.68 -12.44
C ALA A 341 -8.27 13.86 -13.22
N VAL A 342 -9.42 14.44 -13.57
CA VAL A 342 -10.47 13.77 -14.36
C VAL A 342 -9.95 13.41 -15.76
N GLU A 343 -9.25 14.32 -16.42
CA GLU A 343 -8.69 14.10 -17.76
C GLU A 343 -7.67 12.96 -17.79
N VAL A 344 -6.74 12.96 -16.83
CA VAL A 344 -5.65 11.98 -16.78
C VAL A 344 -6.12 10.61 -16.28
N LEU A 345 -7.08 10.56 -15.36
CA LEU A 345 -7.48 9.33 -14.70
C LEU A 345 -8.63 8.58 -15.39
N GLY A 346 -9.35 9.22 -16.31
CA GLY A 346 -10.48 8.60 -17.02
C GLY A 346 -10.11 7.25 -17.63
N GLY A 347 -8.94 7.13 -18.24
CA GLY A 347 -8.44 5.87 -18.82
C GLY A 347 -8.08 4.76 -17.83
N LYS A 348 -8.16 5.00 -16.50
CA LYS A 348 -7.92 3.99 -15.46
C LYS A 348 -9.22 3.33 -14.95
N ILE A 349 -10.36 3.74 -15.48
CA ILE A 349 -11.68 3.26 -15.06
C ILE A 349 -12.29 2.47 -16.21
N GLU A 350 -12.80 1.31 -15.89
CA GLU A 350 -13.61 0.52 -16.81
C GLU A 350 -15.09 0.85 -16.54
N PHE A 351 -15.79 1.28 -17.58
CA PHE A 351 -17.20 1.64 -17.50
C PHE A 351 -18.07 0.47 -17.97
N GLU A 352 -19.31 0.44 -17.49
CA GLU A 352 -20.30 -0.51 -17.99
C GLU A 352 -20.59 -0.26 -19.49
N SER A 353 -20.88 -1.31 -20.23
CA SER A 353 -21.05 -1.28 -21.69
C SER A 353 -22.17 -0.34 -22.21
N GLY A 354 -23.01 0.20 -21.31
CA GLY A 354 -24.03 1.19 -21.64
C GLY A 354 -23.57 2.65 -21.61
N GLU A 355 -22.35 2.91 -21.14
CA GLU A 355 -21.83 4.27 -20.92
C GLU A 355 -20.82 4.71 -21.98
N GLU A 356 -20.64 3.95 -23.06
CA GLU A 356 -19.72 4.27 -24.14
C GLU A 356 -19.97 5.67 -24.72
N GLY A 357 -18.93 6.51 -24.72
CA GLY A 357 -18.96 7.90 -25.19
C GLY A 357 -19.51 8.91 -24.17
N ARG A 358 -19.89 8.47 -22.95
CA ARG A 358 -20.36 9.33 -21.86
C ARG A 358 -19.45 9.34 -20.65
N GLU A 359 -18.31 8.69 -20.74
CA GLU A 359 -17.36 8.46 -19.62
C GLU A 359 -16.99 9.79 -18.95
N GLN A 360 -16.67 10.81 -19.76
CA GLN A 360 -16.31 12.13 -19.24
C GLN A 360 -17.48 12.82 -18.52
N GLU A 361 -18.70 12.67 -19.01
CA GLU A 361 -19.90 13.20 -18.34
C GLU A 361 -20.12 12.54 -16.97
N VAL A 362 -19.95 11.23 -16.91
CA VAL A 362 -20.09 10.46 -15.66
C VAL A 362 -19.03 10.91 -14.66
N LEU A 363 -17.76 11.00 -15.07
CA LEU A 363 -16.67 11.44 -14.20
C LEU A 363 -16.89 12.85 -13.68
N THR A 364 -17.24 13.80 -14.56
CA THR A 364 -17.51 15.18 -14.18
C THR A 364 -18.70 15.27 -13.21
N HIS A 365 -19.75 14.49 -13.44
CA HIS A 365 -20.91 14.44 -12.54
C HIS A 365 -20.53 13.93 -11.15
N LEU A 366 -19.77 12.83 -11.08
CA LEU A 366 -19.34 12.24 -9.80
C LEU A 366 -18.36 13.15 -9.05
N LEU A 367 -17.47 13.86 -9.76
CA LEU A 367 -16.60 14.86 -9.16
C LEU A 367 -17.41 16.02 -8.56
N ARG A 368 -18.36 16.58 -9.31
CA ARG A 368 -19.25 17.66 -8.81
C ARG A 368 -20.05 17.20 -7.58
N THR A 369 -20.49 15.96 -7.57
CA THR A 369 -21.14 15.37 -6.39
C THR A 369 -20.19 15.34 -5.19
N ALA A 370 -18.94 14.91 -5.40
CA ALA A 370 -17.93 14.89 -4.35
C ALA A 370 -17.63 16.30 -3.80
N VAL A 371 -17.50 17.30 -4.67
CA VAL A 371 -17.34 18.70 -4.24
C VAL A 371 -18.54 19.18 -3.41
N ALA A 372 -19.76 18.93 -3.88
CA ALA A 372 -20.98 19.33 -3.17
C ALA A 372 -21.10 18.67 -1.79
N ASP A 373 -20.70 17.40 -1.68
CA ASP A 373 -20.70 16.67 -0.41
C ASP A 373 -19.64 17.19 0.56
N THR A 374 -18.46 17.52 0.06
CA THR A 374 -17.38 18.11 0.85
C THR A 374 -17.77 19.49 1.37
N VAL A 375 -18.34 20.33 0.50
CA VAL A 375 -18.87 21.65 0.90
C VAL A 375 -19.91 21.50 2.02
N ARG A 376 -20.89 20.62 1.85
CA ARG A 376 -21.93 20.37 2.86
C ARG A 376 -21.36 19.87 4.19
N HIS A 377 -20.28 19.10 4.14
CA HIS A 377 -19.63 18.58 5.33
C HIS A 377 -18.79 19.66 6.02
N LEU A 378 -17.84 20.27 5.30
CA LEU A 378 -16.83 21.18 5.88
C LEU A 378 -17.40 22.56 6.18
N LEU A 379 -18.27 23.08 5.33
CA LEU A 379 -18.80 24.44 5.48
C LEU A 379 -20.14 24.50 6.25
N ARG A 380 -20.51 23.37 6.87
CA ARG A 380 -21.73 23.34 7.70
C ARG A 380 -21.65 24.32 8.86
N GLY A 381 -22.61 25.26 8.89
CA GLY A 381 -22.72 26.28 9.94
C GLY A 381 -21.99 27.59 9.64
N ILE A 382 -21.22 27.67 8.55
CA ILE A 382 -20.68 28.95 8.05
C ILE A 382 -21.77 29.68 7.28
N ASP A 383 -22.02 30.94 7.63
CA ASP A 383 -23.00 31.78 6.93
C ASP A 383 -22.36 32.44 5.70
N LEU A 384 -22.54 31.83 4.53
CA LEU A 384 -22.13 32.38 3.24
C LEU A 384 -23.08 33.43 2.66
N GLY A 385 -24.14 33.81 3.38
CA GLY A 385 -25.11 34.82 2.96
C GLY A 385 -24.49 36.17 2.56
N PRO A 386 -23.50 36.71 3.28
CA PRO A 386 -22.81 37.94 2.90
C PRO A 386 -22.12 37.86 1.53
N LEU A 387 -21.50 36.72 1.18
CA LEU A 387 -20.87 36.50 -0.12
C LEU A 387 -21.92 36.42 -1.22
N VAL A 388 -23.04 35.72 -0.99
CA VAL A 388 -24.17 35.66 -1.94
C VAL A 388 -24.73 37.06 -2.19
N ALA A 389 -25.00 37.84 -1.15
CA ALA A 389 -25.54 39.19 -1.27
C ALA A 389 -24.61 40.11 -2.08
N ALA A 390 -23.30 40.03 -1.85
CA ALA A 390 -22.34 40.85 -2.60
C ALA A 390 -22.31 40.47 -4.10
N ILE A 391 -22.43 39.21 -4.44
CA ILE A 391 -22.52 38.76 -5.83
C ILE A 391 -23.85 39.19 -6.47
N GLU A 392 -24.97 39.13 -5.75
CA GLU A 392 -26.26 39.65 -6.20
C GLU A 392 -26.24 41.14 -6.42
N ASP A 393 -25.38 41.88 -5.66
CA ASP A 393 -25.16 43.34 -5.85
C ASP A 393 -24.17 43.64 -7.01
N GLY A 394 -23.71 42.63 -7.74
CA GLY A 394 -22.90 42.76 -8.96
C GLY A 394 -21.40 42.54 -8.74
N ALA A 395 -20.96 41.99 -7.61
CA ALA A 395 -19.57 41.55 -7.48
C ALA A 395 -19.32 40.32 -8.37
N GLU A 396 -18.16 40.28 -9.01
CA GLU A 396 -17.70 39.19 -9.81
C GLU A 396 -16.36 38.68 -9.24
N VAL A 397 -16.19 37.38 -9.11
CA VAL A 397 -14.94 36.75 -8.64
C VAL A 397 -14.41 35.86 -9.73
N ALA A 398 -13.29 36.28 -10.32
CA ALA A 398 -12.58 35.52 -11.33
C ALA A 398 -11.68 34.45 -10.64
N THR A 399 -11.68 33.25 -11.19
CA THR A 399 -10.82 32.11 -10.81
C THR A 399 -10.34 31.41 -12.06
N GLY A 400 -9.54 30.35 -11.95
CA GLY A 400 -9.13 29.55 -13.09
C GLY A 400 -7.61 29.44 -13.23
N GLU A 401 -7.17 28.82 -14.34
CA GLU A 401 -5.74 28.57 -14.59
C GLU A 401 -4.92 29.85 -14.83
N GLN A 402 -5.56 30.91 -15.29
CA GLN A 402 -4.90 32.17 -15.63
C GLN A 402 -4.97 33.21 -14.51
N VAL A 403 -5.63 32.87 -13.39
CA VAL A 403 -5.85 33.78 -12.26
C VAL A 403 -4.97 33.34 -11.09
N THR A 404 -4.17 34.29 -10.56
CA THR A 404 -3.31 33.98 -9.39
C THR A 404 -4.13 33.87 -8.11
N ALA A 405 -3.57 33.22 -7.09
CA ALA A 405 -4.20 33.16 -5.76
C ALA A 405 -4.49 34.56 -5.22
N ARG A 406 -3.58 35.51 -5.44
CA ARG A 406 -3.74 36.88 -5.00
C ARG A 406 -4.87 37.58 -5.73
N ASP A 407 -4.99 37.39 -7.06
CA ASP A 407 -6.09 37.98 -7.82
C ASP A 407 -7.45 37.46 -7.36
N VAL A 408 -7.54 36.16 -7.02
CA VAL A 408 -8.75 35.59 -6.41
C VAL A 408 -9.10 36.30 -5.10
N LEU A 409 -8.10 36.45 -4.21
CA LEU A 409 -8.33 37.11 -2.92
C LEU A 409 -8.68 38.58 -3.07
N ASP A 410 -8.02 39.31 -3.97
CA ASP A 410 -8.26 40.74 -4.23
C ASP A 410 -9.66 40.97 -4.85
N ALA A 411 -10.22 39.96 -5.55
CA ALA A 411 -11.57 40.02 -6.12
C ALA A 411 -12.67 39.64 -5.11
N LEU A 412 -12.32 39.07 -3.93
CA LEU A 412 -13.32 38.74 -2.93
C LEU A 412 -13.97 39.99 -2.33
N PRO A 413 -15.30 40.12 -2.36
CA PRO A 413 -15.97 41.28 -1.83
C PRO A 413 -15.82 41.39 -0.32
N ALA A 414 -15.38 42.56 0.16
CA ALA A 414 -15.17 42.87 1.58
C ALA A 414 -14.20 41.92 2.31
N LEU A 415 -13.17 41.39 1.61
CA LEU A 415 -12.12 40.60 2.24
C LEU A 415 -11.44 41.42 3.34
N GLY A 416 -11.35 40.88 4.55
CA GLY A 416 -10.80 41.55 5.74
C GLY A 416 -11.83 42.31 6.56
N GLU A 417 -13.06 42.53 6.07
CA GLU A 417 -14.16 43.15 6.81
C GLU A 417 -15.26 42.16 7.19
N ALA A 418 -15.46 41.12 6.36
CA ALA A 418 -16.51 40.15 6.58
C ALA A 418 -15.99 38.94 7.41
N GLN A 419 -16.57 38.71 8.58
CA GLN A 419 -16.25 37.62 9.49
C GLN A 419 -16.33 36.21 8.81
N VAL A 420 -17.12 36.08 7.77
CA VAL A 420 -17.29 34.81 7.02
C VAL A 420 -15.97 34.28 6.49
N TYR A 421 -15.03 35.12 6.07
CA TYR A 421 -13.74 34.65 5.54
C TYR A 421 -12.82 34.16 6.66
N GLU A 422 -12.83 34.81 7.83
CA GLU A 422 -12.08 34.33 8.99
C GLU A 422 -12.59 32.92 9.41
N GLU A 423 -13.91 32.77 9.53
CA GLU A 423 -14.51 31.47 9.87
C GLU A 423 -14.23 30.41 8.82
N LEU A 424 -14.22 30.75 7.52
CA LEU A 424 -13.91 29.87 6.42
C LEU A 424 -12.45 29.41 6.46
N PHE A 425 -11.52 30.38 6.59
CA PHE A 425 -10.09 30.08 6.58
C PHE A 425 -9.66 29.31 7.83
N ASP A 426 -10.17 29.66 9.00
CA ASP A 426 -9.92 28.94 10.24
C ASP A 426 -10.46 27.49 10.17
N ARG A 427 -11.69 27.33 9.64
CA ARG A 427 -12.32 26.01 9.48
C ARG A 427 -11.53 25.09 8.58
N LEU A 428 -10.93 25.61 7.53
CA LEU A 428 -10.15 24.87 6.54
C LEU A 428 -8.63 24.88 6.82
N GLY A 429 -8.20 25.56 7.89
CA GLY A 429 -6.79 25.67 8.27
C GLY A 429 -5.95 26.45 7.26
N ALA A 430 -6.58 27.35 6.49
CA ALA A 430 -5.93 28.10 5.43
C ALA A 430 -5.08 29.25 6.00
N THR A 431 -3.77 29.17 5.85
CA THR A 431 -2.80 30.12 6.43
C THR A 431 -2.13 30.98 5.37
N SER A 432 -1.72 30.39 4.24
CA SER A 432 -1.10 31.09 3.11
C SER A 432 -2.15 31.68 2.17
N ASP A 433 -1.75 32.60 1.31
CA ASP A 433 -2.64 33.20 0.30
C ASP A 433 -3.16 32.14 -0.67
N GLY A 434 -2.33 31.16 -1.03
CA GLY A 434 -2.73 30.04 -1.87
C GLY A 434 -3.80 29.16 -1.24
N GLU A 435 -3.66 28.81 0.05
CA GLU A 435 -4.65 28.02 0.80
C GLU A 435 -5.96 28.81 1.00
N ARG A 436 -5.88 30.11 1.26
CA ARG A 436 -7.05 31.00 1.38
C ARG A 436 -7.82 31.11 0.06
N ALA A 437 -7.10 31.24 -1.06
CA ALA A 437 -7.71 31.23 -2.38
C ALA A 437 -8.41 29.89 -2.66
N ALA A 438 -7.77 28.75 -2.35
CA ALA A 438 -8.37 27.44 -2.47
C ALA A 438 -9.64 27.28 -1.62
N ALA A 439 -9.63 27.79 -0.39
CA ALA A 439 -10.79 27.81 0.51
C ALA A 439 -11.94 28.67 -0.04
N ALA A 440 -11.62 29.85 -0.58
CA ALA A 440 -12.61 30.73 -1.20
C ALA A 440 -13.23 30.10 -2.45
N GLU A 441 -12.42 29.49 -3.31
CA GLU A 441 -12.92 28.74 -4.48
C GLU A 441 -13.83 27.58 -4.10
N LEU A 442 -13.53 26.84 -3.03
CA LEU A 442 -14.42 25.81 -2.51
C LEU A 442 -15.79 26.38 -2.11
N ALA A 443 -15.81 27.54 -1.45
CA ALA A 443 -17.05 28.19 -1.05
C ALA A 443 -17.85 28.68 -2.27
N LEU A 444 -17.19 29.29 -3.26
CA LEU A 444 -17.82 29.76 -4.50
C LEU A 444 -18.39 28.59 -5.32
N GLU A 445 -17.62 27.52 -5.50
CA GLU A 445 -18.09 26.31 -6.20
C GLU A 445 -19.28 25.69 -5.46
N GLY A 446 -19.23 25.66 -4.14
CA GLY A 446 -20.37 25.23 -3.31
C GLY A 446 -21.63 26.06 -3.50
N LEU A 447 -21.50 27.37 -3.58
CA LEU A 447 -22.62 28.28 -3.85
C LEU A 447 -23.18 28.06 -5.27
N TYR A 448 -22.33 27.86 -6.26
CA TYR A 448 -22.74 27.53 -7.63
C TYR A 448 -23.50 26.22 -7.67
N LEU A 449 -22.97 25.15 -7.07
CA LEU A 449 -23.64 23.85 -7.02
C LEU A 449 -24.97 23.89 -6.25
N ALA A 450 -25.10 24.80 -5.29
CA ALA A 450 -26.35 25.10 -4.58
C ALA A 450 -27.29 26.05 -5.38
N ARG A 451 -26.90 26.45 -6.58
CA ARG A 451 -27.65 27.38 -7.46
C ARG A 451 -27.92 28.74 -6.83
N LYS A 452 -27.00 29.24 -6.03
CA LYS A 452 -27.08 30.56 -5.39
C LYS A 452 -26.32 31.62 -6.14
N VAL A 453 -25.35 31.21 -6.97
CA VAL A 453 -24.55 32.09 -7.84
C VAL A 453 -24.44 31.48 -9.22
N GLY A 454 -24.22 32.33 -10.24
CA GLY A 454 -23.89 31.91 -11.61
C GLY A 454 -22.42 31.54 -11.74
N LYS A 455 -22.08 30.77 -12.76
CA LYS A 455 -20.70 30.44 -13.14
C LYS A 455 -20.59 30.45 -14.66
N ASP A 456 -19.69 31.27 -15.18
CA ASP A 456 -19.34 31.30 -16.61
C ASP A 456 -17.85 30.96 -16.76
N SER A 457 -17.52 30.09 -17.69
CA SER A 457 -16.15 29.62 -17.92
C SER A 457 -15.79 29.76 -19.38
N ALA A 458 -14.73 30.54 -19.68
CA ALA A 458 -14.21 30.73 -21.01
C ALA A 458 -12.70 30.95 -21.00
N GLY A 459 -11.97 30.28 -21.89
CA GLY A 459 -10.55 30.56 -22.15
C GLY A 459 -9.59 30.30 -20.97
N GLY A 460 -9.94 29.41 -20.04
CA GLY A 460 -9.11 29.14 -18.86
C GLY A 460 -9.38 30.07 -17.66
N GLU A 461 -10.38 30.92 -17.78
CA GLU A 461 -10.89 31.78 -16.71
C GLU A 461 -12.33 31.36 -16.37
N THR A 462 -12.66 31.38 -15.11
CA THR A 462 -13.99 31.10 -14.59
C THR A 462 -14.43 32.27 -13.73
N VAL A 463 -15.60 32.82 -14.01
CA VAL A 463 -16.17 33.96 -13.25
C VAL A 463 -17.42 33.49 -12.53
N TYR A 464 -17.44 33.72 -11.23
CA TYR A 464 -18.62 33.57 -10.39
C TYR A 464 -19.31 34.94 -10.28
N GLY A 465 -20.57 35.00 -10.67
CA GLY A 465 -21.39 36.21 -10.75
C GLY A 465 -22.88 35.93 -10.57
N GLN A 466 -23.74 36.87 -11.03
CA GLN A 466 -25.21 36.69 -11.00
C GLN A 466 -25.70 35.52 -11.84
#